data_fb942765368ac960dc4bcedb61f1632e
#
_entry.id   fb942765368ac960dc4bcedb61f1632e
#
_cell.length_a   1.000
_cell.length_b   1.000
_cell.length_c   1.000
_cell.angle_alpha   90.00
_cell.angle_beta   90.00
_cell.angle_gamma   90.00
#
_symmetry.space_group_name_H-M   'P 1'
#
loop_
_entity.id
_entity.type
_entity.pdbx_description
1 polymer ?
#
loop_
_entity_poly.entity_id
_entity_poly.type
_entity_poly.pdbx_seq_one_letter_code
_entity_poly.pdbx_strand_id
1 'polypeptide(L)'
;LLARDRFDQALEMTRRNASQVALLFLDLDNFKTVNDSLGHTAGDELLCQVALRLQKVVRSGDTVSRQGGDEFLLALSDLADRDAAASVAVKVLECFSPPFDIAGQQVLVACLLGVALGPDDGDDFDTLLKKADMAMYKAKDVGRNAWRFYDDEMSSSIQQHFQLAASMRKALAEEQFVLHFQPQFELSSGRLIGAEALIRWSHPELGRVSPVTFIPIAEKTGLIIDIGAWVLQEACRQAKRWHTLGFTDLHVSVNLSPIQFRRGNVER
;
A
#
# COMPACT_ATOMS: atom_id res chain seq x y z
N LEU A 1 -5.23 11.67 24.33
CA LEU A 1 -4.85 11.76 25.75
C LEU A 1 -5.21 10.47 26.50
N LEU A 2 -6.47 10.11 26.67
CA LEU A 2 -6.89 8.96 27.49
C LEU A 2 -6.35 7.59 27.00
N ALA A 3 -6.33 7.35 25.68
CA ALA A 3 -5.80 6.11 25.12
C ALA A 3 -4.29 5.97 25.36
N ARG A 4 -3.56 7.07 25.25
CA ARG A 4 -2.14 7.11 25.53
C ARG A 4 -1.84 6.78 27.01
N ASP A 5 -2.51 7.49 27.93
CA ASP A 5 -2.30 7.29 29.37
C ASP A 5 -2.57 5.83 29.78
N ARG A 6 -3.63 5.23 29.26
CA ARG A 6 -3.95 3.80 29.51
C ARG A 6 -2.91 2.87 28.92
N PHE A 7 -2.42 3.17 27.72
CA PHE A 7 -1.42 2.35 27.09
C PHE A 7 -0.06 2.43 27.81
N ASP A 8 0.35 3.63 28.21
CA ASP A 8 1.60 3.82 28.95
C ASP A 8 1.55 3.08 30.30
N GLN A 9 0.40 3.10 30.99
CA GLN A 9 0.19 2.29 32.21
C GLN A 9 0.26 0.77 31.90
N ALA A 10 -0.35 0.31 30.82
CA ALA A 10 -0.28 -1.10 30.41
C ALA A 10 1.17 -1.51 30.09
N LEU A 11 1.92 -0.65 29.41
CA LEU A 11 3.31 -0.89 29.05
C LEU A 11 4.23 -0.97 30.29
N GLU A 12 3.98 -0.13 31.31
CA GLU A 12 4.69 -0.25 32.58
C GLU A 12 4.39 -1.56 33.32
N MET A 13 3.16 -2.07 33.22
CA MET A 13 2.77 -3.33 33.82
C MET A 13 3.40 -4.56 33.15
N THR A 14 3.65 -4.53 31.84
CA THR A 14 4.30 -5.65 31.12
C THR A 14 5.68 -5.96 31.67
N ARG A 15 6.43 -4.92 32.07
CA ARG A 15 7.77 -5.07 32.69
C ARG A 15 7.76 -5.86 34.00
N ARG A 16 6.59 -5.88 34.68
CA ARG A 16 6.43 -6.59 35.97
C ARG A 16 5.87 -8.01 35.79
N ASN A 17 5.05 -8.22 34.77
CA ASN A 17 4.25 -9.43 34.61
C ASN A 17 4.77 -10.39 33.54
N ALA A 18 5.89 -10.06 32.83
CA ALA A 18 6.38 -10.79 31.66
C ALA A 18 5.29 -11.00 30.59
N SER A 19 4.34 -10.07 30.48
CA SER A 19 3.31 -10.02 29.43
C SER A 19 3.72 -9.05 28.33
N GLN A 20 2.94 -8.95 27.24
CA GLN A 20 3.13 -8.01 26.15
C GLN A 20 1.93 -7.06 26.05
N VAL A 21 2.15 -5.92 25.41
CA VAL A 21 1.09 -5.04 24.91
C VAL A 21 1.15 -4.99 23.40
N ALA A 22 0.04 -4.70 22.74
CA ALA A 22 0.03 -4.45 21.32
C ALA A 22 -0.69 -3.13 21.01
N LEU A 23 -0.11 -2.37 20.10
CA LEU A 23 -0.76 -1.21 19.50
C LEU A 23 -1.13 -1.56 18.06
N LEU A 24 -2.43 -1.51 17.75
CA LEU A 24 -2.96 -1.81 16.44
C LEU A 24 -3.43 -0.49 15.81
N PHE A 25 -2.91 -0.16 14.64
CA PHE A 25 -3.34 1.00 13.86
C PHE A 25 -4.18 0.54 12.68
N LEU A 26 -5.39 1.06 12.57
CA LEU A 26 -6.40 0.66 11.59
C LEU A 26 -6.81 1.85 10.72
N ASP A 27 -6.88 1.63 9.41
CA ASP A 27 -7.36 2.58 8.39
C ASP A 27 -8.52 1.93 7.61
N LEU A 28 -9.59 2.68 7.35
CA LEU A 28 -10.73 2.21 6.55
C LEU A 28 -10.45 2.41 5.06
N ASP A 29 -10.38 1.32 4.31
CA ASP A 29 -10.16 1.42 2.86
C ASP A 29 -11.36 2.07 2.16
N ASN A 30 -11.08 3.09 1.34
CA ASN A 30 -12.06 3.84 0.54
C ASN A 30 -13.12 4.62 1.34
N PHE A 31 -12.89 4.99 2.60
CA PHE A 31 -13.83 5.80 3.39
C PHE A 31 -14.22 7.10 2.69
N LYS A 32 -13.25 7.76 2.01
CA LYS A 32 -13.53 8.95 1.21
C LYS A 32 -14.61 8.70 0.15
N THR A 33 -14.60 7.53 -0.51
CA THR A 33 -15.61 7.17 -1.52
C THR A 33 -17.01 7.07 -0.92
N VAL A 34 -17.11 6.59 0.34
CA VAL A 34 -18.39 6.57 1.07
C VAL A 34 -18.89 7.99 1.31
N ASN A 35 -18.02 8.89 1.80
CA ASN A 35 -18.37 10.30 2.00
C ASN A 35 -18.78 10.99 0.69
N ASP A 36 -18.03 10.78 -0.38
CA ASP A 36 -18.27 11.41 -1.69
C ASP A 36 -19.57 10.90 -2.34
N SER A 37 -19.96 9.63 -2.05
CA SER A 37 -21.14 9.00 -2.67
C SER A 37 -22.41 9.14 -1.84
N LEU A 38 -22.32 9.05 -0.49
CA LEU A 38 -23.47 9.01 0.42
C LEU A 38 -23.56 10.23 1.36
N GLY A 39 -22.55 11.10 1.32
CA GLY A 39 -22.46 12.30 2.15
C GLY A 39 -21.78 12.06 3.52
N HIS A 40 -21.33 13.14 4.15
CA HIS A 40 -20.59 13.10 5.42
C HIS A 40 -21.38 12.49 6.59
N THR A 41 -22.71 12.68 6.62
CA THR A 41 -23.57 12.08 7.65
C THR A 41 -23.54 10.56 7.59
N ALA A 42 -23.52 9.98 6.39
CA ALA A 42 -23.39 8.53 6.19
C ALA A 42 -21.97 8.03 6.60
N GLY A 43 -20.94 8.83 6.33
CA GLY A 43 -19.60 8.54 6.82
C GLY A 43 -19.49 8.54 8.35
N ASP A 44 -20.14 9.50 9.02
CA ASP A 44 -20.16 9.55 10.49
C ASP A 44 -20.94 8.35 11.06
N GLU A 45 -22.05 7.94 10.45
CA GLU A 45 -22.77 6.74 10.83
C GLU A 45 -21.91 5.49 10.68
N LEU A 46 -21.17 5.35 9.57
CA LEU A 46 -20.23 4.27 9.35
C LEU A 46 -19.16 4.22 10.46
N LEU A 47 -18.55 5.36 10.79
CA LEU A 47 -17.53 5.43 11.85
C LEU A 47 -18.08 5.00 13.21
N CYS A 48 -19.32 5.37 13.54
CA CYS A 48 -19.99 4.91 14.75
C CYS A 48 -20.20 3.39 14.77
N GLN A 49 -20.67 2.82 13.65
CA GLN A 49 -20.87 1.37 13.54
C GLN A 49 -19.54 0.61 13.59
N VAL A 50 -18.47 1.13 12.97
CA VAL A 50 -17.10 0.59 13.06
C VAL A 50 -16.64 0.57 14.52
N ALA A 51 -16.76 1.69 15.24
CA ALA A 51 -16.38 1.75 16.64
C ALA A 51 -17.11 0.70 17.50
N LEU A 52 -18.41 0.54 17.28
CA LEU A 52 -19.22 -0.46 17.99
C LEU A 52 -18.80 -1.90 17.65
N ARG A 53 -18.43 -2.21 16.41
CA ARG A 53 -17.93 -3.54 16.04
C ARG A 53 -16.56 -3.80 16.66
N LEU A 54 -15.66 -2.84 16.62
CA LEU A 54 -14.32 -2.96 17.23
C LEU A 54 -14.41 -3.17 18.74
N GLN A 55 -15.29 -2.44 19.44
CA GLN A 55 -15.51 -2.61 20.88
C GLN A 55 -16.00 -4.02 21.27
N LYS A 56 -16.70 -4.71 20.37
CA LYS A 56 -17.15 -6.10 20.62
C LYS A 56 -16.04 -7.13 20.44
N VAL A 57 -14.99 -6.78 19.70
CA VAL A 57 -13.83 -7.67 19.42
C VAL A 57 -12.85 -7.65 20.58
N VAL A 58 -12.66 -6.50 21.20
CA VAL A 58 -11.66 -6.30 22.27
C VAL A 58 -12.25 -6.60 23.66
N ARG A 59 -11.37 -6.83 24.63
CA ARG A 59 -11.75 -7.09 26.03
C ARG A 59 -12.01 -5.77 26.78
N SER A 60 -12.62 -5.83 27.95
CA SER A 60 -12.89 -4.64 28.79
C SER A 60 -11.63 -3.90 29.24
N GLY A 61 -10.48 -4.58 29.31
CA GLY A 61 -9.17 -4.00 29.63
C GLY A 61 -8.51 -3.29 28.46
N ASP A 62 -8.93 -3.59 27.23
CA ASP A 62 -8.38 -3.00 26.03
C ASP A 62 -9.04 -1.65 25.73
N THR A 63 -8.39 -0.85 24.91
CA THR A 63 -8.89 0.48 24.54
C THR A 63 -9.05 0.59 23.04
N VAL A 64 -10.22 1.06 22.58
CA VAL A 64 -10.48 1.47 21.20
C VAL A 64 -10.61 2.99 21.18
N SER A 65 -9.87 3.65 20.31
CA SER A 65 -9.98 5.10 20.10
C SER A 65 -9.92 5.46 18.63
N ARG A 66 -10.56 6.55 18.25
CA ARG A 66 -10.43 7.15 16.92
C ARG A 66 -9.37 8.23 16.98
N GLN A 67 -8.38 8.18 16.06
CA GLN A 67 -7.30 9.17 15.98
C GLN A 67 -7.73 10.40 15.18
N GLY A 68 -8.47 10.20 14.10
CA GLY A 68 -8.99 11.24 13.23
C GLY A 68 -9.41 10.64 11.89
N GLY A 69 -10.24 11.33 11.13
CA GLY A 69 -10.70 10.82 9.84
C GLY A 69 -11.26 9.40 9.92
N ASP A 70 -10.64 8.48 9.22
CA ASP A 70 -10.96 7.05 9.10
C ASP A 70 -10.01 6.12 9.90
N GLU A 71 -9.18 6.72 10.76
CA GLU A 71 -8.15 6.01 11.51
C GLU A 71 -8.61 5.64 12.91
N PHE A 72 -8.42 4.39 13.29
CA PHE A 72 -8.68 3.86 14.63
C PHE A 72 -7.42 3.24 15.23
N LEU A 73 -7.37 3.29 16.55
CA LEU A 73 -6.31 2.72 17.35
C LEU A 73 -6.90 1.76 18.36
N LEU A 74 -6.33 0.56 18.43
CA LEU A 74 -6.64 -0.42 19.46
C LEU A 74 -5.40 -0.64 20.31
N ALA A 75 -5.52 -0.47 21.61
CA ALA A 75 -4.48 -0.75 22.57
C ALA A 75 -4.87 -2.00 23.36
N LEU A 76 -4.10 -3.08 23.15
CA LEU A 76 -4.31 -4.36 23.80
C LEU A 76 -3.32 -4.51 24.95
N SER A 77 -3.81 -4.93 26.09
CA SER A 77 -3.01 -5.11 27.30
C SER A 77 -2.96 -6.58 27.72
N ASP A 78 -1.94 -6.92 28.51
CA ASP A 78 -1.79 -8.23 29.12
C ASP A 78 -1.93 -9.40 28.13
N LEU A 79 -1.14 -9.32 27.07
CA LEU A 79 -1.03 -10.37 26.06
C LEU A 79 0.01 -11.40 26.49
N ALA A 80 -0.30 -12.68 26.32
CA ALA A 80 0.62 -13.77 26.63
C ALA A 80 1.80 -13.81 25.66
N ASP A 81 1.52 -13.55 24.39
CA ASP A 81 2.47 -13.67 23.28
C ASP A 81 1.97 -12.92 22.02
N ARG A 82 2.79 -12.97 20.98
CA ARG A 82 2.50 -12.44 19.64
C ARG A 82 1.26 -13.07 18.99
N ASP A 83 1.01 -14.36 19.25
CA ASP A 83 -0.12 -15.08 18.65
C ASP A 83 -1.45 -14.61 19.24
N ALA A 84 -1.45 -14.16 20.50
CA ALA A 84 -2.62 -13.51 21.10
C ALA A 84 -2.98 -12.21 20.38
N ALA A 85 -1.99 -11.37 20.03
CA ALA A 85 -2.21 -10.17 19.22
C ALA A 85 -2.69 -10.52 17.80
N ALA A 86 -2.10 -11.53 17.16
CA ALA A 86 -2.51 -12.01 15.84
C ALA A 86 -3.99 -12.47 15.85
N SER A 87 -4.40 -13.18 16.89
CA SER A 87 -5.78 -13.63 17.04
C SER A 87 -6.78 -12.49 17.13
N VAL A 88 -6.42 -11.38 17.79
CA VAL A 88 -7.25 -10.17 17.81
C VAL A 88 -7.26 -9.48 16.44
N ALA A 89 -6.11 -9.38 15.76
CA ALA A 89 -6.04 -8.80 14.42
C ALA A 89 -6.95 -9.53 13.42
N VAL A 90 -6.95 -10.87 13.45
CA VAL A 90 -7.87 -11.69 12.62
C VAL A 90 -9.33 -11.36 12.94
N LYS A 91 -9.72 -11.35 14.22
CA LYS A 91 -11.10 -11.01 14.63
C LYS A 91 -11.51 -9.61 14.24
N VAL A 92 -10.56 -8.64 14.25
CA VAL A 92 -10.79 -7.29 13.74
C VAL A 92 -11.13 -7.35 12.25
N LEU A 93 -10.35 -8.04 11.42
CA LEU A 93 -10.68 -8.19 9.99
C LEU A 93 -12.01 -8.90 9.76
N GLU A 94 -12.30 -9.96 10.52
CA GLU A 94 -13.55 -10.69 10.44
C GLU A 94 -14.78 -9.83 10.76
N CYS A 95 -14.67 -8.86 11.68
CA CYS A 95 -15.78 -7.98 12.01
C CYS A 95 -16.15 -6.98 10.90
N PHE A 96 -15.31 -6.85 9.88
CA PHE A 96 -15.58 -6.07 8.66
C PHE A 96 -16.22 -6.91 7.54
N SER A 97 -16.22 -8.25 7.64
CA SER A 97 -16.81 -9.13 6.60
C SER A 97 -18.31 -8.91 6.40
N PRO A 98 -19.14 -8.73 7.45
CA PRO A 98 -20.56 -8.39 7.26
C PRO A 98 -20.68 -6.93 6.79
N PRO A 99 -21.55 -6.63 5.79
CA PRO A 99 -21.80 -5.28 5.35
C PRO A 99 -22.29 -4.37 6.48
N PHE A 100 -22.07 -3.08 6.31
CA PHE A 100 -22.60 -2.03 7.18
C PHE A 100 -23.92 -1.53 6.60
N ASP A 101 -24.96 -1.37 7.42
CA ASP A 101 -26.22 -0.76 7.00
C ASP A 101 -26.11 0.76 7.22
N ILE A 102 -25.91 1.51 6.16
CA ILE A 102 -25.72 2.96 6.19
C ILE A 102 -26.84 3.62 5.39
N ALA A 103 -27.68 4.39 6.05
CA ALA A 103 -28.83 5.03 5.45
C ALA A 103 -29.74 4.05 4.66
N GLY A 104 -29.90 2.81 5.15
CA GLY A 104 -30.69 1.75 4.51
C GLY A 104 -30.01 1.07 3.32
N GLN A 105 -28.72 1.30 3.10
CA GLN A 105 -27.91 0.65 2.08
C GLN A 105 -26.84 -0.23 2.69
N GLN A 106 -26.62 -1.40 2.07
CA GLN A 106 -25.56 -2.32 2.50
C GLN A 106 -24.22 -1.91 1.88
N VAL A 107 -23.29 -1.42 2.71
CA VAL A 107 -21.96 -0.95 2.31
C VAL A 107 -20.90 -1.93 2.78
N LEU A 108 -20.09 -2.43 1.85
CA LEU A 108 -18.91 -3.23 2.16
C LEU A 108 -17.71 -2.31 2.35
N VAL A 109 -17.10 -2.39 3.52
CA VAL A 109 -15.89 -1.64 3.87
C VAL A 109 -14.81 -2.63 4.29
N ALA A 110 -13.62 -2.48 3.74
CA ALA A 110 -12.42 -3.21 4.16
C ALA A 110 -11.60 -2.34 5.11
N CYS A 111 -10.73 -2.97 5.89
CA CYS A 111 -9.76 -2.24 6.68
C CYS A 111 -8.34 -2.76 6.45
N LEU A 112 -7.38 -1.92 6.79
CA LEU A 112 -5.97 -2.25 6.83
C LEU A 112 -5.49 -2.09 8.26
N LEU A 113 -4.69 -3.04 8.74
CA LEU A 113 -4.30 -3.08 10.13
C LEU A 113 -2.79 -3.32 10.25
N GLY A 114 -2.11 -2.47 11.00
CA GLY A 114 -0.73 -2.68 11.40
C GLY A 114 -0.64 -2.94 12.90
N VAL A 115 0.27 -3.80 13.30
CA VAL A 115 0.45 -4.24 14.69
C VAL A 115 1.90 -4.03 15.10
N ALA A 116 2.12 -3.35 16.23
CA ALA A 116 3.40 -3.25 16.91
C ALA A 116 3.28 -3.77 18.35
N LEU A 117 4.30 -4.50 18.79
CA LEU A 117 4.33 -5.16 20.10
C LEU A 117 5.29 -4.47 21.06
N GLY A 118 4.83 -4.12 22.23
CA GLY A 118 5.71 -3.71 23.31
C GLY A 118 6.00 -4.86 24.28
N PRO A 119 7.25 -5.01 24.76
CA PRO A 119 8.40 -4.11 24.53
C PRO A 119 9.23 -4.39 23.25
N ASP A 120 8.96 -5.46 22.48
CA ASP A 120 9.81 -5.95 21.39
C ASP A 120 10.05 -4.89 20.30
N ASP A 121 8.98 -4.19 19.90
CA ASP A 121 9.05 -3.15 18.86
C ASP A 121 9.29 -1.75 19.44
N GLY A 122 9.14 -1.56 20.74
CA GLY A 122 9.35 -0.28 21.40
C GLY A 122 8.82 -0.26 22.82
N ASP A 123 9.31 0.68 23.59
CA ASP A 123 9.03 0.84 25.01
C ASP A 123 8.29 2.15 25.36
N ASP A 124 7.75 2.83 24.34
CA ASP A 124 6.91 4.02 24.46
C ASP A 124 5.80 4.05 23.39
N PHE A 125 4.74 4.81 23.69
CA PHE A 125 3.56 4.92 22.85
C PHE A 125 3.87 5.46 21.44
N ASP A 126 4.70 6.51 21.32
CA ASP A 126 4.95 7.17 20.03
C ASP A 126 5.76 6.28 19.09
N THR A 127 6.73 5.54 19.63
CA THR A 127 7.51 4.55 18.87
C THR A 127 6.61 3.44 18.37
N LEU A 128 5.75 2.86 19.21
CA LEU A 128 4.85 1.78 18.83
C LEU A 128 3.77 2.27 17.86
N LEU A 129 3.25 3.48 18.04
CA LEU A 129 2.29 4.08 17.11
C LEU A 129 2.88 4.23 15.72
N LYS A 130 4.09 4.80 15.63
CA LYS A 130 4.81 4.94 14.35
C LYS A 130 5.05 3.59 13.68
N LYS A 131 5.43 2.57 14.46
CA LYS A 131 5.71 1.22 13.94
C LYS A 131 4.43 0.51 13.49
N ALA A 132 3.33 0.66 14.22
CA ALA A 132 2.03 0.13 13.82
C ALA A 132 1.52 0.80 12.52
N ASP A 133 1.66 2.12 12.37
CA ASP A 133 1.33 2.84 11.14
C ASP A 133 2.17 2.33 9.95
N MET A 134 3.48 2.13 10.14
CA MET A 134 4.35 1.56 9.11
C MET A 134 3.91 0.16 8.68
N ALA A 135 3.53 -0.68 9.64
CA ALA A 135 3.01 -2.02 9.37
C ALA A 135 1.67 -1.98 8.61
N MET A 136 0.76 -1.07 8.98
CA MET A 136 -0.51 -0.83 8.28
C MET A 136 -0.27 -0.36 6.84
N TYR A 137 0.66 0.57 6.63
CA TYR A 137 1.04 0.98 5.28
C TYR A 137 1.53 -0.19 4.42
N LYS A 138 2.30 -1.11 5.00
CA LYS A 138 2.76 -2.33 4.32
C LYS A 138 1.66 -3.38 4.12
N ALA A 139 0.61 -3.38 4.93
CA ALA A 139 -0.55 -4.23 4.68
C ALA A 139 -1.24 -3.87 3.35
N LYS A 140 -1.18 -2.60 2.90
CA LYS A 140 -1.68 -2.16 1.57
C LYS A 140 -1.05 -2.92 0.40
N ASP A 141 0.20 -3.35 0.54
CA ASP A 141 0.91 -4.08 -0.53
C ASP A 141 0.40 -5.52 -0.70
N VAL A 142 -0.26 -6.08 0.31
CA VAL A 142 -0.85 -7.44 0.26
C VAL A 142 -2.24 -7.43 -0.37
N GLY A 143 -2.98 -6.34 -0.23
CA GLY A 143 -4.32 -6.19 -0.77
C GLY A 143 -5.28 -5.56 0.22
N ARG A 144 -6.58 -5.71 -0.05
CA ARG A 144 -7.65 -5.22 0.83
C ARG A 144 -7.90 -6.19 1.98
N ASN A 145 -8.39 -5.66 3.11
CA ASN A 145 -8.73 -6.44 4.30
C ASN A 145 -7.54 -7.29 4.77
N ALA A 146 -6.41 -6.62 5.02
CA ALA A 146 -5.14 -7.25 5.36
C ALA A 146 -4.55 -6.66 6.64
N TRP A 147 -3.73 -7.46 7.32
CA TRP A 147 -2.99 -6.99 8.48
C TRP A 147 -1.54 -7.46 8.45
N ARG A 148 -0.64 -6.75 9.15
CA ARG A 148 0.76 -7.11 9.32
C ARG A 148 1.28 -6.72 10.68
N PHE A 149 2.21 -7.52 11.20
CA PHE A 149 3.11 -7.07 12.25
C PHE A 149 4.17 -6.15 11.67
N TYR A 150 4.63 -5.24 12.50
CA TYR A 150 5.86 -4.51 12.23
C TYR A 150 7.05 -5.48 12.17
N ASP A 151 8.00 -5.19 11.29
CA ASP A 151 9.35 -5.73 11.25
C ASP A 151 10.34 -4.62 10.86
N ASP A 152 11.60 -4.76 11.27
CA ASP A 152 12.61 -3.71 11.07
C ASP A 152 12.94 -3.45 9.58
N GLU A 153 12.68 -4.41 8.70
CA GLU A 153 12.88 -4.23 7.26
C GLU A 153 11.86 -3.27 6.66
N MET A 154 10.69 -3.10 7.29
CA MET A 154 9.65 -2.18 6.84
C MET A 154 10.12 -0.73 6.87
N SER A 155 10.88 -0.33 7.88
CA SER A 155 11.43 1.02 8.00
C SER A 155 12.31 1.39 6.82
N SER A 156 13.26 0.53 6.48
CA SER A 156 14.17 0.72 5.35
C SER A 156 13.44 0.71 4.01
N SER A 157 12.49 -0.19 3.85
CA SER A 157 11.66 -0.31 2.64
C SER A 157 10.79 0.92 2.39
N ILE A 158 10.15 1.48 3.43
CA ILE A 158 9.33 2.70 3.30
C ILE A 158 10.22 3.89 2.95
N GLN A 159 11.37 4.03 3.60
CA GLN A 159 12.31 5.11 3.28
C GLN A 159 12.83 5.01 1.84
N GLN A 160 13.17 3.80 1.37
CA GLN A 160 13.54 3.57 -0.03
C GLN A 160 12.40 3.96 -1.00
N HIS A 161 11.13 3.62 -0.69
CA HIS A 161 9.99 4.02 -1.51
C HIS A 161 9.88 5.54 -1.66
N PHE A 162 10.03 6.29 -0.57
CA PHE A 162 10.02 7.76 -0.62
C PHE A 162 11.18 8.33 -1.44
N GLN A 163 12.38 7.79 -1.26
CA GLN A 163 13.56 8.20 -2.02
C GLN A 163 13.39 7.92 -3.51
N LEU A 164 12.91 6.71 -3.87
CA LEU A 164 12.63 6.35 -5.26
C LEU A 164 11.54 7.22 -5.89
N ALA A 165 10.46 7.52 -5.16
CA ALA A 165 9.40 8.41 -5.66
C ALA A 165 9.93 9.83 -5.95
N ALA A 166 10.78 10.36 -5.07
CA ALA A 166 11.41 11.66 -5.26
C ALA A 166 12.38 11.66 -6.46
N SER A 167 13.21 10.62 -6.60
CA SER A 167 14.17 10.45 -7.68
C SER A 167 13.49 10.26 -9.04
N MET A 168 12.35 9.55 -9.09
CA MET A 168 11.62 9.23 -10.31
C MET A 168 11.15 10.48 -11.08
N ARG A 169 10.80 11.57 -10.36
CA ARG A 169 10.43 12.83 -11.00
C ARG A 169 11.57 13.45 -11.81
N LYS A 170 12.81 13.29 -11.35
CA LYS A 170 14.02 13.77 -12.04
C LYS A 170 14.46 12.81 -13.13
N ALA A 171 14.20 11.52 -12.95
CA ALA A 171 14.68 10.47 -13.84
C ALA A 171 14.25 10.63 -15.30
N LEU A 172 13.04 11.18 -15.56
CA LEU A 172 12.57 11.49 -16.90
C LEU A 172 13.38 12.62 -17.56
N ALA A 173 13.66 13.70 -16.80
CA ALA A 173 14.41 14.85 -17.29
C ALA A 173 15.90 14.55 -17.46
N GLU A 174 16.43 13.63 -16.68
CA GLU A 174 17.86 13.28 -16.65
C GLU A 174 18.17 12.00 -17.47
N GLU A 175 17.24 11.57 -18.33
CA GLU A 175 17.40 10.43 -19.25
C GLU A 175 17.83 9.12 -18.55
N GLN A 176 17.40 8.91 -17.30
CA GLN A 176 17.74 7.72 -16.51
C GLN A 176 16.95 6.49 -16.92
N PHE A 177 15.83 6.65 -17.65
CA PHE A 177 15.07 5.55 -18.20
C PHE A 177 15.57 5.14 -19.57
N VAL A 178 15.63 3.83 -19.81
CA VAL A 178 15.96 3.24 -21.11
C VAL A 178 15.00 2.11 -21.43
N LEU A 179 14.78 1.84 -22.72
CA LEU A 179 14.02 0.68 -23.16
C LEU A 179 14.97 -0.45 -23.57
N HIS A 180 14.74 -1.63 -23.02
CA HIS A 180 15.26 -2.88 -23.53
C HIS A 180 14.18 -3.54 -24.38
N PHE A 181 14.57 -4.19 -25.45
CA PHE A 181 13.65 -4.84 -26.39
C PHE A 181 13.86 -6.34 -26.35
N GLN A 182 12.83 -7.08 -25.92
CA GLN A 182 12.85 -8.54 -25.92
C GLN A 182 12.26 -9.05 -27.25
N PRO A 183 13.02 -9.77 -28.07
CA PRO A 183 12.56 -10.23 -29.38
C PRO A 183 11.43 -11.25 -29.24
N GLN A 184 10.47 -11.17 -30.16
CA GLN A 184 9.34 -12.10 -30.28
C GLN A 184 9.44 -12.86 -31.60
N PHE A 185 9.37 -14.18 -31.52
CA PHE A 185 9.49 -15.07 -32.66
C PHE A 185 8.21 -15.86 -32.91
N GLU A 186 7.84 -16.03 -34.15
CA GLU A 186 6.79 -16.95 -34.58
C GLU A 186 7.25 -18.39 -34.35
N LEU A 187 6.53 -19.18 -33.56
CA LEU A 187 6.95 -20.52 -33.16
C LEU A 187 7.07 -21.51 -34.37
N SER A 188 6.21 -21.35 -35.36
CA SER A 188 6.16 -22.25 -36.53
C SER A 188 7.34 -22.07 -37.51
N SER A 189 7.79 -20.84 -37.69
CA SER A 189 8.80 -20.48 -38.69
C SER A 189 10.14 -20.07 -38.10
N GLY A 190 10.19 -19.73 -36.79
CA GLY A 190 11.35 -19.12 -36.16
C GLY A 190 11.62 -17.68 -36.61
N ARG A 191 10.71 -17.08 -37.37
CA ARG A 191 10.84 -15.71 -37.87
C ARG A 191 10.66 -14.69 -36.78
N LEU A 192 11.51 -13.68 -36.72
CA LEU A 192 11.33 -12.51 -35.84
C LEU A 192 10.10 -11.72 -36.31
N ILE A 193 9.13 -11.53 -35.44
CA ILE A 193 7.86 -10.82 -35.70
C ILE A 193 7.71 -9.52 -34.96
N GLY A 194 8.47 -9.29 -33.91
CA GLY A 194 8.39 -8.07 -33.12
C GLY A 194 9.31 -8.08 -31.92
N ALA A 195 9.11 -7.11 -31.06
CA ALA A 195 9.80 -7.02 -29.80
C ALA A 195 8.90 -6.38 -28.72
N GLU A 196 9.04 -6.84 -27.50
CA GLU A 196 8.42 -6.19 -26.33
C GLU A 196 9.37 -5.15 -25.76
N ALA A 197 8.85 -3.92 -25.62
CA ALA A 197 9.57 -2.81 -25.00
C ALA A 197 9.45 -2.90 -23.46
N LEU A 198 10.56 -3.09 -22.82
CA LEU A 198 10.68 -3.28 -21.37
C LEU A 198 11.47 -2.12 -20.78
N ILE A 199 10.80 -1.28 -19.99
CA ILE A 199 11.45 -0.16 -19.30
C ILE A 199 12.48 -0.64 -18.29
N ARG A 200 13.61 0.08 -18.22
CA ARG A 200 14.67 -0.09 -17.23
C ARG A 200 15.02 1.26 -16.65
N TRP A 201 15.33 1.31 -15.38
CA TRP A 201 15.76 2.51 -14.70
C TRP A 201 17.19 2.36 -14.19
N SER A 202 18.07 3.23 -14.69
CA SER A 202 19.47 3.33 -14.28
C SER A 202 19.61 4.51 -13.31
N HIS A 203 19.43 4.25 -12.01
CA HIS A 203 19.57 5.28 -10.98
C HIS A 203 21.05 5.57 -10.71
N PRO A 204 21.48 6.85 -10.59
CA PRO A 204 22.90 7.20 -10.45
C PRO A 204 23.56 6.62 -9.20
N GLU A 205 22.84 6.50 -8.08
CA GLU A 205 23.38 6.00 -6.82
C GLU A 205 23.01 4.53 -6.57
N LEU A 206 21.81 4.10 -6.95
CA LEU A 206 21.29 2.75 -6.67
C LEU A 206 21.59 1.75 -7.80
N GLY A 207 22.14 2.22 -8.91
CA GLY A 207 22.36 1.38 -10.08
C GLY A 207 21.05 1.00 -10.78
N ARG A 208 20.90 -0.27 -11.16
CA ARG A 208 19.69 -0.74 -11.86
C ARG A 208 18.56 -1.00 -10.87
N VAL A 209 17.52 -0.18 -10.93
CA VAL A 209 16.28 -0.35 -10.15
C VAL A 209 15.31 -1.24 -10.93
N SER A 210 14.81 -2.29 -10.28
CA SER A 210 13.88 -3.25 -10.91
C SER A 210 12.52 -2.61 -11.22
N PRO A 211 11.90 -2.91 -12.40
CA PRO A 211 10.54 -2.50 -12.70
C PRO A 211 9.52 -2.95 -11.63
N VAL A 212 9.68 -4.13 -11.06
CA VAL A 212 8.83 -4.64 -9.96
C VAL A 212 8.86 -3.70 -8.74
N THR A 213 9.95 -2.99 -8.52
CA THR A 213 10.10 -2.05 -7.41
C THR A 213 9.52 -0.68 -7.74
N PHE A 214 9.85 -0.10 -8.92
CA PHE A 214 9.49 1.30 -9.19
C PHE A 214 8.12 1.49 -9.87
N ILE A 215 7.62 0.52 -10.65
CA ILE A 215 6.30 0.63 -11.29
C ILE A 215 5.17 0.81 -10.27
N PRO A 216 5.06 0.01 -9.19
CA PRO A 216 4.05 0.23 -8.16
C PRO A 216 4.13 1.60 -7.50
N ILE A 217 5.34 2.14 -7.31
CA ILE A 217 5.55 3.48 -6.78
C ILE A 217 5.07 4.55 -7.78
N ALA A 218 5.41 4.38 -9.07
CA ALA A 218 4.94 5.27 -10.13
C ALA A 218 3.40 5.28 -10.24
N GLU A 219 2.76 4.13 -10.08
CA GLU A 219 1.30 4.00 -10.06
C GLU A 219 0.67 4.72 -8.87
N LYS A 220 1.17 4.51 -7.66
CA LYS A 220 0.68 5.16 -6.43
C LYS A 220 0.85 6.69 -6.48
N THR A 221 1.94 7.17 -7.08
CA THR A 221 2.25 8.61 -7.18
C THR A 221 1.65 9.30 -8.41
N GLY A 222 1.09 8.53 -9.36
CA GLY A 222 0.58 9.02 -10.64
C GLY A 222 1.66 9.28 -11.70
N LEU A 223 2.94 9.14 -11.38
CA LEU A 223 4.07 9.32 -12.31
C LEU A 223 4.06 8.30 -13.46
N ILE A 224 3.31 7.20 -13.30
CA ILE A 224 3.15 6.19 -14.35
C ILE A 224 2.56 6.77 -15.64
N ILE A 225 1.83 7.89 -15.58
CA ILE A 225 1.26 8.56 -16.75
C ILE A 225 2.38 9.17 -17.59
N ASP A 226 3.26 9.95 -16.96
CA ASP A 226 4.36 10.62 -17.63
C ASP A 226 5.42 9.61 -18.13
N ILE A 227 5.76 8.63 -17.31
CA ILE A 227 6.65 7.54 -17.66
C ILE A 227 6.08 6.74 -18.86
N GLY A 228 4.80 6.43 -18.84
CA GLY A 228 4.15 5.69 -19.91
C GLY A 228 4.08 6.48 -21.23
N ALA A 229 3.85 7.80 -21.18
CA ALA A 229 3.92 8.65 -22.34
C ALA A 229 5.34 8.64 -22.97
N TRP A 230 6.38 8.74 -22.13
CA TRP A 230 7.76 8.62 -22.57
C TRP A 230 8.05 7.24 -23.19
N VAL A 231 7.60 6.15 -22.56
CA VAL A 231 7.77 4.78 -23.07
C VAL A 231 7.16 4.64 -24.46
N LEU A 232 5.92 5.13 -24.65
CA LEU A 232 5.24 5.07 -25.96
C LEU A 232 6.00 5.85 -27.02
N GLN A 233 6.45 7.06 -26.72
CA GLN A 233 7.21 7.88 -27.65
C GLN A 233 8.52 7.21 -28.05
N GLU A 234 9.26 6.65 -27.10
CA GLU A 234 10.55 5.99 -27.36
C GLU A 234 10.36 4.69 -28.14
N ALA A 235 9.33 3.89 -27.80
CA ALA A 235 8.97 2.68 -28.52
C ALA A 235 8.60 2.98 -29.99
N CYS A 236 7.79 4.02 -30.24
CA CYS A 236 7.46 4.46 -31.60
C CYS A 236 8.70 4.96 -32.38
N ARG A 237 9.60 5.70 -31.70
CA ARG A 237 10.85 6.16 -32.33
C ARG A 237 11.73 4.98 -32.76
N GLN A 238 11.84 3.96 -31.88
CA GLN A 238 12.61 2.77 -32.19
C GLN A 238 11.97 1.92 -33.32
N ALA A 239 10.64 1.73 -33.29
CA ALA A 239 9.91 1.06 -34.36
C ALA A 239 10.14 1.74 -35.72
N LYS A 240 10.02 3.07 -35.76
CA LYS A 240 10.32 3.85 -36.98
C LYS A 240 11.75 3.65 -37.46
N ARG A 241 12.73 3.60 -36.54
CA ARG A 241 14.14 3.34 -36.88
C ARG A 241 14.31 1.95 -37.51
N TRP A 242 13.68 0.92 -36.96
CA TRP A 242 13.73 -0.43 -37.52
C TRP A 242 13.07 -0.51 -38.91
N HIS A 243 11.94 0.15 -39.11
CA HIS A 243 11.28 0.23 -40.41
C HIS A 243 12.19 0.90 -41.46
N THR A 244 12.90 1.97 -41.07
CA THR A 244 13.86 2.65 -41.97
C THR A 244 15.04 1.73 -42.34
N LEU A 245 15.42 0.80 -41.47
CA LEU A 245 16.45 -0.21 -41.70
C LEU A 245 15.96 -1.43 -42.53
N GLY A 246 14.70 -1.43 -42.98
CA GLY A 246 14.12 -2.47 -43.81
C GLY A 246 13.31 -3.53 -43.05
N PHE A 247 13.18 -3.44 -41.73
CA PHE A 247 12.37 -4.35 -40.92
C PHE A 247 10.92 -3.86 -40.82
N THR A 248 10.21 -3.77 -41.94
CA THR A 248 8.87 -3.15 -42.00
C THR A 248 7.77 -3.93 -41.31
N ASP A 249 7.96 -5.27 -41.19
CA ASP A 249 6.97 -6.19 -40.58
C ASP A 249 7.12 -6.35 -39.07
N LEU A 250 8.14 -5.70 -38.44
CA LEU A 250 8.33 -5.78 -37.00
C LEU A 250 7.38 -4.85 -36.29
N HIS A 251 6.70 -5.40 -35.30
CA HIS A 251 5.89 -4.61 -34.36
C HIS A 251 6.58 -4.45 -33.00
N VAL A 252 6.21 -3.41 -32.25
CA VAL A 252 6.66 -3.19 -30.87
C VAL A 252 5.47 -3.27 -29.95
N SER A 253 5.52 -4.15 -28.96
CA SER A 253 4.54 -4.27 -27.90
C SER A 253 4.97 -3.45 -26.69
N VAL A 254 4.03 -2.73 -26.06
CA VAL A 254 4.26 -1.89 -24.89
C VAL A 254 3.27 -2.28 -23.79
N ASN A 255 3.75 -2.46 -22.56
CA ASN A 255 2.92 -2.69 -21.40
C ASN A 255 2.33 -1.36 -20.89
N LEU A 256 1.02 -1.34 -20.64
CA LEU A 256 0.31 -0.18 -20.12
C LEU A 256 -0.31 -0.49 -18.75
N SER A 257 -0.18 0.46 -17.81
CA SER A 257 -0.86 0.37 -16.52
C SER A 257 -2.36 0.69 -16.66
N PRO A 258 -3.24 0.02 -15.91
CA PRO A 258 -4.67 0.37 -15.83
C PRO A 258 -4.93 1.83 -15.45
N ILE A 259 -4.00 2.48 -14.72
CA ILE A 259 -4.12 3.88 -14.31
C ILE A 259 -4.01 4.81 -15.52
N GLN A 260 -3.18 4.46 -16.51
CA GLN A 260 -3.03 5.23 -17.75
C GLN A 260 -4.34 5.26 -18.55
N PHE A 261 -5.10 4.15 -18.60
CA PHE A 261 -6.41 4.12 -19.24
C PHE A 261 -7.47 4.96 -18.51
N ARG A 262 -7.41 5.02 -17.17
CA ARG A 262 -8.41 5.76 -16.38
C ARG A 262 -8.18 7.27 -16.36
N ARG A 263 -6.94 7.73 -16.45
CA ARG A 263 -6.53 9.13 -16.25
C ARG A 263 -5.74 9.73 -17.40
N GLY A 264 -5.25 8.92 -18.32
CA GLY A 264 -4.43 9.33 -19.45
C GLY A 264 -5.20 9.33 -20.76
N ASN A 265 -4.83 10.22 -21.68
CA ASN A 265 -5.26 10.19 -23.07
C ASN A 265 -4.34 9.25 -23.87
N VAL A 266 -4.55 7.93 -23.75
CA VAL A 266 -3.75 6.94 -24.49
C VAL A 266 -4.04 7.01 -26.00
N GLU A 267 -5.16 7.64 -26.41
CA GLU A 267 -5.61 7.77 -27.80
C GLU A 267 -5.12 9.04 -28.51
N ARG A 268 -4.35 9.91 -27.85
CA ARG A 268 -3.75 11.12 -28.42
C ARG A 268 -2.23 11.03 -28.45
#